data_a105e26a634d6e49f33d15ec5a6f27db
#
_entry.id   a105e26a634d6e49f33d15ec5a6f27db
#
_cell.length_a   1.000
_cell.length_b   1.000
_cell.length_c   1.000
_cell.angle_alpha   90.00
_cell.angle_beta   90.00
_cell.angle_gamma   90.00
#
_symmetry.space_group_name_H-M   'P 1'
#
loop_
_entity.id
_entity.type
_entity.pdbx_description
1 polymer ?
#
loop_
_entity_poly.entity_id
_entity_poly.type
_entity_poly.pdbx_seq_one_letter_code
_entity_poly.pdbx_strand_id
1 'polypeptide(L)'
;MEEILQAIRDRATKDRDLIRLVRQLIGECPAGRIQVSTVKKHPRHYLINGSQRTYLGKDQSELAKMLMQKDYYMKLIETLEKELSTLEKFIESFDPRAPIRVYEELHEERRRTVDPIVLPEKMFAERWLEENKRAMESRRNGYARPEEFLTLNGENDRSKSEKILADAFFHHQIIYLYECPLRLGDRIIYPDFTLINLRTGKIYYWEHFGRMDDPEYVNDAVQKIRSYERYGIYPGEQLIISMETSKIPLAVKDIERLIEKYLL
;
A
#
# COMPACT_ATOMS: atom_id res chain seq x y z
N MET A 1 1.03 -0.48 8.41
CA MET A 1 1.84 0.62 9.01
C MET A 1 2.95 1.09 8.08
N GLU A 2 3.68 0.18 7.43
CA GLU A 2 4.72 0.56 6.46
C GLU A 2 4.17 1.32 5.25
N GLU A 3 2.99 0.97 4.75
CA GLU A 3 2.31 1.71 3.68
C GLU A 3 2.07 3.18 4.05
N ILE A 4 1.65 3.42 5.31
CA ILE A 4 1.46 4.79 5.82
C ILE A 4 2.82 5.51 5.89
N LEU A 5 3.85 4.86 6.39
CA LEU A 5 5.19 5.43 6.47
C LEU A 5 5.74 5.72 5.06
N GLN A 6 5.51 4.84 4.09
CA GLN A 6 5.89 5.08 2.70
C GLN A 6 5.13 6.27 2.10
N ALA A 7 3.81 6.36 2.32
CA ALA A 7 3.01 7.50 1.87
C ALA A 7 3.50 8.84 2.46
N ILE A 8 3.93 8.84 3.73
CA ILE A 8 4.52 10.00 4.39
C ILE A 8 5.88 10.36 3.77
N ARG A 9 6.74 9.38 3.46
CA ARG A 9 8.03 9.61 2.76
C ARG A 9 7.82 10.19 1.37
N ASP A 10 6.83 9.68 0.64
CA ASP A 10 6.49 10.17 -0.69
C ASP A 10 5.97 11.61 -0.62
N ARG A 11 5.17 11.96 0.40
CA ARG A 11 4.71 13.31 0.65
C ARG A 11 5.90 14.24 0.96
N ALA A 12 6.77 13.86 1.85
CA ALA A 12 7.97 14.63 2.20
C ALA A 12 8.86 14.89 0.97
N THR A 13 8.98 13.91 0.07
CA THR A 13 9.72 14.05 -1.18
C THR A 13 9.07 15.08 -2.10
N LYS A 14 7.75 15.01 -2.28
CA LYS A 14 6.98 15.99 -3.07
C LYS A 14 7.12 17.41 -2.51
N ASP A 15 7.09 17.57 -1.20
CA ASP A 15 7.24 18.87 -0.56
C ASP A 15 8.65 19.44 -0.77
N ARG A 16 9.71 18.63 -0.69
CA ARG A 16 11.09 19.06 -1.00
C ARG A 16 11.22 19.54 -2.45
N ASP A 17 10.63 18.81 -3.40
CA ASP A 17 10.67 19.18 -4.82
C ASP A 17 9.89 20.46 -5.08
N LEU A 18 8.73 20.62 -4.45
CA LEU A 18 7.93 21.83 -4.55
C LEU A 18 8.63 23.05 -3.92
N ILE A 19 9.26 22.89 -2.76
CA ILE A 19 10.09 23.95 -2.13
C ILE A 19 11.21 24.37 -3.07
N ARG A 20 11.91 23.43 -3.71
CA ARG A 20 12.98 23.72 -4.68
C ARG A 20 12.45 24.55 -5.86
N LEU A 21 11.34 24.13 -6.44
CA LEU A 21 10.69 24.85 -7.55
C LEU A 21 10.28 26.26 -7.15
N VAL A 22 9.61 26.41 -6.00
CA VAL A 22 9.12 27.72 -5.54
C VAL A 22 10.29 28.66 -5.19
N ARG A 23 11.39 28.16 -4.64
CA ARG A 23 12.60 28.96 -4.41
C ARG A 23 13.19 29.50 -5.72
N GLN A 24 13.22 28.68 -6.78
CA GLN A 24 13.62 29.14 -8.11
C GLN A 24 12.72 30.26 -8.60
N LEU A 25 11.37 30.07 -8.55
CA LEU A 25 10.40 31.07 -8.97
C LEU A 25 10.51 32.39 -8.19
N ILE A 26 10.79 32.34 -6.91
CA ILE A 26 11.07 33.54 -6.11
C ILE A 26 12.31 34.29 -6.61
N GLY A 27 13.37 33.55 -7.02
CA GLY A 27 14.58 34.13 -7.60
C GLY A 27 14.33 34.90 -8.89
N GLU A 28 13.30 34.56 -9.64
CA GLU A 28 12.89 35.22 -10.89
C GLU A 28 11.96 36.43 -10.61
N CYS A 29 11.47 36.59 -9.37
CA CYS A 29 10.58 37.69 -9.03
C CYS A 29 11.33 39.02 -8.81
N PRO A 30 10.66 40.18 -9.04
CA PRO A 30 11.22 41.49 -8.75
C PRO A 30 11.65 41.68 -7.29
N ALA A 31 12.63 42.57 -7.09
CA ALA A 31 13.06 42.97 -5.74
C ALA A 31 11.94 43.73 -4.99
N GLY A 32 11.96 43.64 -3.66
CA GLY A 32 10.97 44.27 -2.80
C GLY A 32 9.77 43.39 -2.48
N ARG A 33 8.80 43.95 -1.78
CA ARG A 33 7.53 43.29 -1.35
C ARG A 33 6.35 44.18 -1.69
N ILE A 34 5.17 43.59 -1.83
CA ILE A 34 3.96 44.36 -2.05
C ILE A 34 3.24 44.67 -0.73
N GLN A 35 2.69 45.88 -0.66
CA GLN A 35 1.70 46.23 0.37
C GLN A 35 0.41 46.61 -0.33
N VAL A 36 -0.68 45.97 0.04
CA VAL A 36 -2.03 46.34 -0.44
C VAL A 36 -2.74 47.14 0.66
N SER A 37 -3.29 48.30 0.32
CA SER A 37 -4.16 49.05 1.21
C SER A 37 -5.47 49.40 0.52
N THR A 38 -6.56 49.57 1.23
CA THR A 38 -7.87 49.91 0.66
C THR A 38 -8.20 51.35 1.00
N VAL A 39 -8.44 52.13 -0.01
CA VAL A 39 -8.87 53.55 0.13
C VAL A 39 -10.19 53.73 -0.60
N LYS A 40 -11.25 54.17 0.10
CA LYS A 40 -12.61 54.34 -0.45
C LYS A 40 -13.11 53.10 -1.22
N LYS A 41 -12.90 51.90 -0.67
CA LYS A 41 -13.23 50.60 -1.26
C LYS A 41 -12.42 50.20 -2.50
N HIS A 42 -11.41 50.96 -2.88
CA HIS A 42 -10.50 50.60 -4.00
C HIS A 42 -9.15 50.14 -3.47
N PRO A 43 -8.62 49.02 -3.95
CA PRO A 43 -7.29 48.56 -3.58
C PRO A 43 -6.23 49.48 -4.17
N ARG A 44 -5.22 49.81 -3.37
CA ARG A 44 -4.01 50.52 -3.79
C ARG A 44 -2.80 49.65 -3.49
N HIS A 45 -1.91 49.55 -4.47
CA HIS A 45 -0.71 48.74 -4.42
C HIS A 45 0.50 49.64 -4.20
N TYR A 46 1.39 49.21 -3.28
CA TYR A 46 2.64 49.91 -2.98
C TYR A 46 3.79 48.92 -3.02
N LEU A 47 4.84 49.27 -3.73
CA LEU A 47 6.13 48.61 -3.63
C LEU A 47 6.83 49.09 -2.36
N ILE A 48 7.28 48.16 -1.54
CA ILE A 48 8.14 48.38 -0.37
C ILE A 48 9.54 47.83 -0.70
N ASN A 49 10.51 48.70 -0.74
CA ASN A 49 11.90 48.36 -0.94
C ASN A 49 12.77 49.03 0.15
N GLY A 50 13.18 48.25 1.15
CA GLY A 50 13.78 48.76 2.38
C GLY A 50 12.80 49.72 3.09
N SER A 51 13.23 50.94 3.33
CA SER A 51 12.39 52.03 3.92
C SER A 51 11.54 52.79 2.93
N GLN A 52 11.72 52.58 1.64
CA GLN A 52 10.97 53.29 0.60
C GLN A 52 9.62 52.62 0.34
N ARG A 53 8.57 53.46 0.22
CA ARG A 53 7.22 53.06 -0.17
C ARG A 53 6.78 53.83 -1.40
N THR A 54 6.62 53.13 -2.51
CA THR A 54 6.26 53.73 -3.82
C THR A 54 4.88 53.23 -4.26
N TYR A 55 3.99 54.14 -4.64
CA TYR A 55 2.66 53.79 -5.15
C TYR A 55 2.83 53.21 -6.57
N LEU A 56 2.15 52.09 -6.84
CA LEU A 56 2.10 51.46 -8.15
C LEU A 56 0.82 51.88 -8.86
N GLY A 57 0.95 52.64 -9.92
CA GLY A 57 -0.15 53.09 -10.80
C GLY A 57 -0.68 51.99 -11.71
N LYS A 58 -1.67 52.34 -12.56
CA LYS A 58 -2.26 51.40 -13.52
C LYS A 58 -1.26 50.82 -14.54
N ASP A 59 -0.32 51.66 -14.94
CA ASP A 59 0.81 51.34 -15.85
C ASP A 59 1.80 50.31 -15.24
N GLN A 60 1.81 50.16 -13.92
CA GLN A 60 2.66 49.21 -13.18
C GLN A 60 1.88 47.99 -12.65
N SER A 61 0.73 47.70 -13.26
CA SER A 61 -0.13 46.61 -12.81
C SER A 61 0.55 45.24 -12.93
N GLU A 62 1.41 45.01 -13.92
CA GLU A 62 2.17 43.74 -14.06
C GLU A 62 3.19 43.57 -12.94
N LEU A 63 3.92 44.64 -12.58
CA LEU A 63 4.82 44.62 -11.44
C LEU A 63 4.08 44.29 -10.13
N ALA A 64 2.90 44.87 -9.94
CA ALA A 64 2.07 44.58 -8.77
C ALA A 64 1.64 43.10 -8.73
N LYS A 65 1.25 42.49 -9.85
CA LYS A 65 0.93 41.07 -9.96
C LYS A 65 2.11 40.19 -9.63
N MET A 66 3.28 40.46 -10.17
CA MET A 66 4.52 39.68 -9.90
C MET A 66 4.89 39.74 -8.41
N LEU A 67 4.76 40.89 -7.76
CA LEU A 67 5.02 41.03 -6.34
C LEU A 67 3.97 40.31 -5.46
N MET A 68 2.69 40.29 -5.87
CA MET A 68 1.66 39.50 -5.19
C MET A 68 1.93 38.03 -5.34
N GLN A 69 2.35 37.56 -6.52
CA GLN A 69 2.75 36.17 -6.76
C GLN A 69 3.96 35.80 -5.90
N LYS A 70 4.94 36.69 -5.76
CA LYS A 70 6.09 36.49 -4.86
C LYS A 70 5.65 36.35 -3.41
N ASP A 71 4.73 37.19 -2.92
CA ASP A 71 4.21 37.11 -1.55
C ASP A 71 3.51 35.76 -1.29
N TYR A 72 2.73 35.28 -2.28
CA TYR A 72 2.15 33.95 -2.25
C TYR A 72 3.23 32.84 -2.17
N TYR A 73 4.26 32.92 -3.01
CA TYR A 73 5.35 31.94 -3.00
C TYR A 73 6.09 31.90 -1.67
N MET A 74 6.35 33.05 -1.04
CA MET A 74 6.99 33.13 0.25
C MET A 74 6.17 32.48 1.36
N LYS A 75 4.84 32.72 1.36
CA LYS A 75 3.93 32.08 2.32
C LYS A 75 3.81 30.58 2.08
N LEU A 76 3.80 30.19 0.81
CA LEU A 76 3.76 28.77 0.45
C LEU A 76 5.00 28.03 0.96
N ILE A 77 6.21 28.57 0.75
CA ILE A 77 7.46 27.99 1.27
C ILE A 77 7.39 27.85 2.79
N GLU A 78 7.01 28.90 3.51
CA GLU A 78 6.91 28.85 4.97
C GLU A 78 5.99 27.71 5.43
N THR A 79 4.88 27.51 4.74
CA THR A 79 3.93 26.43 5.06
C THR A 79 4.53 25.06 4.76
N LEU A 80 5.15 24.89 3.57
CA LEU A 80 5.74 23.62 3.16
C LEU A 80 6.94 23.24 4.04
N GLU A 81 7.77 24.18 4.44
CA GLU A 81 8.90 23.94 5.34
C GLU A 81 8.45 23.45 6.73
N LYS A 82 7.37 24.02 7.25
CA LYS A 82 6.75 23.55 8.51
C LYS A 82 6.18 22.14 8.36
N GLU A 83 5.46 21.87 7.27
CA GLU A 83 4.92 20.54 6.97
C GLU A 83 6.05 19.52 6.85
N LEU A 84 7.06 19.80 6.02
CA LEU A 84 8.21 18.95 5.81
C LEU A 84 8.94 18.63 7.12
N SER A 85 9.21 19.66 7.96
CA SER A 85 9.85 19.45 9.26
C SER A 85 9.04 18.50 10.17
N THR A 86 7.71 18.57 10.11
CA THR A 86 6.83 17.68 10.89
C THR A 86 6.88 16.24 10.36
N LEU A 87 6.84 16.08 9.04
CA LEU A 87 6.94 14.76 8.39
C LEU A 87 8.30 14.11 8.65
N GLU A 88 9.39 14.87 8.55
CA GLU A 88 10.75 14.36 8.80
C GLU A 88 10.93 13.92 10.27
N LYS A 89 10.45 14.68 11.23
CA LYS A 89 10.46 14.28 12.65
C LYS A 89 9.65 12.99 12.88
N PHE A 90 8.50 12.87 12.23
CA PHE A 90 7.71 11.65 12.32
C PHE A 90 8.47 10.45 11.73
N ILE A 91 9.06 10.60 10.54
CA ILE A 91 9.83 9.54 9.88
C ILE A 91 11.02 9.09 10.74
N GLU A 92 11.71 10.04 11.39
CA GLU A 92 12.85 9.76 12.24
C GLU A 92 12.48 9.06 13.56
N SER A 93 11.37 9.46 14.17
CA SER A 93 10.97 9.00 15.50
C SER A 93 10.05 7.78 15.49
N PHE A 94 9.33 7.55 14.38
CA PHE A 94 8.34 6.49 14.29
C PHE A 94 8.99 5.14 13.92
N ASP A 95 8.84 4.19 14.84
CA ASP A 95 9.27 2.82 14.60
C ASP A 95 8.06 1.86 14.63
N PRO A 96 7.67 1.31 13.48
CA PRO A 96 6.54 0.41 13.38
C PRO A 96 6.75 -0.92 14.13
N ARG A 97 7.99 -1.30 14.42
CA ARG A 97 8.34 -2.53 15.17
C ARG A 97 8.46 -2.32 16.68
N ALA A 98 8.40 -1.08 17.17
CA ALA A 98 8.54 -0.80 18.61
C ALA A 98 7.63 -1.67 19.50
N PRO A 99 6.33 -1.90 19.18
CA PRO A 99 5.48 -2.77 19.99
C PRO A 99 5.92 -4.24 20.01
N ILE A 100 6.50 -4.73 18.91
CA ILE A 100 7.03 -6.10 18.80
C ILE A 100 8.30 -6.25 19.64
N ARG A 101 9.19 -5.24 19.59
CA ARG A 101 10.44 -5.25 20.36
C ARG A 101 10.21 -5.32 21.86
N VAL A 102 9.12 -4.79 22.37
CA VAL A 102 8.77 -4.92 23.81
C VAL A 102 8.81 -6.39 24.26
N TYR A 103 8.31 -7.30 23.42
CA TYR A 103 8.37 -8.74 23.70
C TYR A 103 9.75 -9.33 23.41
N GLU A 104 10.36 -8.96 22.28
CA GLU A 104 11.66 -9.50 21.84
C GLU A 104 12.80 -9.15 22.83
N GLU A 105 12.73 -8.00 23.49
CA GLU A 105 13.71 -7.55 24.49
C GLU A 105 13.49 -8.13 25.90
N LEU A 106 12.39 -8.84 26.14
CA LEU A 106 12.19 -9.53 27.42
C LEU A 106 13.26 -10.61 27.63
N HIS A 107 13.68 -10.76 28.89
CA HIS A 107 14.51 -11.90 29.28
C HIS A 107 13.80 -13.22 28.92
N GLU A 108 14.57 -14.25 28.54
CA GLU A 108 14.07 -15.55 28.05
C GLU A 108 13.00 -16.16 28.97
N GLU A 109 13.21 -16.17 30.29
CA GLU A 109 12.24 -16.69 31.24
C GLU A 109 10.89 -15.97 31.21
N ARG A 110 10.92 -14.64 30.94
CA ARG A 110 9.68 -13.86 30.80
C ARG A 110 8.99 -14.17 29.47
N ARG A 111 9.75 -14.30 28.38
CA ARG A 111 9.18 -14.64 27.07
C ARG A 111 8.46 -15.99 27.08
N ARG A 112 8.93 -16.95 27.88
CA ARG A 112 8.27 -18.26 28.04
C ARG A 112 6.92 -18.20 28.76
N THR A 113 6.69 -17.15 29.55
CA THR A 113 5.50 -17.04 30.43
C THR A 113 4.50 -16.00 29.91
N VAL A 114 4.95 -15.02 29.13
CA VAL A 114 4.10 -13.92 28.65
C VAL A 114 3.46 -14.32 27.31
N ASP A 115 2.15 -14.13 27.20
CA ASP A 115 1.43 -14.22 25.94
C ASP A 115 1.36 -12.80 25.31
N PRO A 116 2.15 -12.48 24.25
CA PRO A 116 2.18 -11.15 23.69
C PRO A 116 0.90 -10.81 22.92
N ILE A 117 0.40 -9.60 23.14
CA ILE A 117 -0.75 -9.08 22.39
C ILE A 117 -0.35 -8.74 20.96
N VAL A 118 0.84 -8.13 20.80
CA VAL A 118 1.44 -7.85 19.46
C VAL A 118 2.46 -8.95 19.20
N LEU A 119 2.13 -9.82 18.26
CA LEU A 119 2.92 -11.01 17.97
C LEU A 119 4.12 -10.69 17.08
N PRO A 120 5.33 -11.19 17.42
CA PRO A 120 6.40 -11.32 16.44
C PRO A 120 5.96 -12.12 15.21
N GLU A 121 6.53 -11.82 14.06
CA GLU A 121 6.13 -12.39 12.76
C GLU A 121 6.06 -13.94 12.79
N LYS A 122 7.05 -14.58 13.39
CA LYS A 122 7.09 -16.04 13.50
C LYS A 122 5.95 -16.59 14.36
N MET A 123 5.70 -15.98 15.52
CA MET A 123 4.61 -16.40 16.42
C MET A 123 3.24 -16.14 15.77
N PHE A 124 3.12 -15.05 15.02
CA PHE A 124 1.91 -14.75 14.27
C PHE A 124 1.65 -15.82 13.20
N ALA A 125 2.66 -16.21 12.44
CA ALA A 125 2.58 -17.29 11.47
C ALA A 125 2.16 -18.62 12.10
N GLU A 126 2.83 -19.02 13.19
CA GLU A 126 2.54 -20.27 13.91
C GLU A 126 1.10 -20.28 14.44
N ARG A 127 0.64 -19.20 15.05
CA ARG A 127 -0.74 -19.06 15.53
C ARG A 127 -1.75 -19.13 14.39
N TRP A 128 -1.49 -18.41 13.31
CA TRP A 128 -2.36 -18.41 12.14
C TRP A 128 -2.48 -19.80 11.50
N LEU A 129 -1.38 -20.53 11.38
CA LEU A 129 -1.37 -21.91 10.89
C LEU A 129 -2.17 -22.82 11.82
N GLU A 130 -2.00 -22.72 13.13
CA GLU A 130 -2.72 -23.56 14.11
C GLU A 130 -4.21 -23.28 14.13
N GLU A 131 -4.63 -22.00 14.05
CA GLU A 131 -6.03 -21.59 13.97
C GLU A 131 -6.73 -22.17 12.72
N ASN A 132 -6.02 -22.22 11.60
CA ASN A 132 -6.55 -22.75 10.35
C ASN A 132 -6.44 -24.28 10.20
N LYS A 133 -5.61 -24.93 10.99
CA LYS A 133 -5.40 -26.39 10.95
C LYS A 133 -6.71 -27.18 11.09
N ARG A 134 -7.56 -26.82 12.06
CA ARG A 134 -8.86 -27.48 12.26
C ARG A 134 -9.81 -27.26 11.09
N ALA A 135 -9.78 -26.09 10.47
CA ALA A 135 -10.56 -25.79 9.28
C ALA A 135 -10.08 -26.65 8.10
N MET A 136 -8.77 -26.82 7.95
CA MET A 136 -8.18 -27.68 6.93
C MET A 136 -8.51 -29.16 7.14
N GLU A 137 -8.49 -29.65 8.37
CA GLU A 137 -8.84 -31.04 8.72
C GLU A 137 -10.32 -31.34 8.44
N SER A 138 -11.21 -30.36 8.63
CA SER A 138 -12.66 -30.50 8.35
C SER A 138 -13.00 -30.42 6.86
N ARG A 139 -12.02 -30.23 6.00
CA ARG A 139 -12.14 -30.02 4.57
C ARG A 139 -12.75 -31.24 3.86
N ARG A 140 -13.98 -31.11 3.42
CA ARG A 140 -14.68 -32.09 2.56
C ARG A 140 -14.56 -31.73 1.09
N ASN A 141 -13.36 -31.63 0.57
CA ASN A 141 -13.17 -31.49 -0.86
C ASN A 141 -13.12 -32.88 -1.52
N GLY A 142 -14.29 -33.38 -1.92
CA GLY A 142 -14.48 -34.76 -2.40
C GLY A 142 -14.00 -35.07 -3.80
N TYR A 143 -13.22 -34.20 -4.41
CA TYR A 143 -12.63 -34.46 -5.74
C TYR A 143 -11.29 -35.19 -5.57
N ALA A 144 -11.17 -36.34 -6.26
CA ALA A 144 -9.90 -37.03 -6.38
C ALA A 144 -8.86 -36.10 -7.00
N ARG A 145 -7.67 -36.02 -6.39
CA ARG A 145 -6.57 -35.22 -6.90
C ARG A 145 -5.65 -36.12 -7.74
N PRO A 146 -5.31 -35.73 -8.96
CA PRO A 146 -4.27 -36.42 -9.71
C PRO A 146 -2.95 -36.27 -8.93
N GLU A 147 -2.15 -37.34 -8.81
CA GLU A 147 -0.81 -37.25 -8.19
C GLU A 147 0.23 -36.49 -9.02
N GLU A 148 -0.19 -35.89 -10.13
CA GLU A 148 0.69 -35.30 -11.13
C GLU A 148 1.28 -33.94 -10.75
N PHE A 149 0.68 -33.24 -9.79
CA PHE A 149 1.04 -31.85 -9.47
C PHE A 149 1.57 -31.68 -8.04
N LEU A 150 2.49 -32.57 -7.64
CA LEU A 150 3.15 -32.46 -6.35
C LEU A 150 4.02 -31.21 -6.28
N THR A 151 3.78 -30.36 -5.27
CA THR A 151 4.52 -29.10 -5.06
C THR A 151 5.80 -29.34 -4.27
N LEU A 152 6.69 -28.33 -4.23
CA LEU A 152 7.90 -28.36 -3.39
C LEU A 152 7.58 -28.42 -1.90
N ASN A 153 6.42 -27.95 -1.49
CA ASN A 153 5.93 -28.00 -0.09
C ASN A 153 5.28 -29.37 0.26
N GLY A 154 5.14 -30.28 -0.72
CA GLY A 154 4.57 -31.62 -0.53
C GLY A 154 3.04 -31.71 -0.65
N GLU A 155 2.37 -30.67 -1.12
CA GLU A 155 0.96 -30.67 -1.44
C GLU A 155 0.71 -31.19 -2.86
N ASN A 156 -0.48 -31.70 -3.11
CA ASN A 156 -0.89 -32.12 -4.43
C ASN A 156 -1.98 -31.15 -4.94
N ASP A 157 -1.61 -30.26 -5.85
CA ASP A 157 -2.49 -29.25 -6.42
C ASP A 157 -3.35 -29.82 -7.55
N ARG A 158 -4.41 -29.11 -7.94
CA ARG A 158 -5.36 -29.57 -8.96
C ARG A 158 -4.90 -29.27 -10.37
N SER A 159 -4.01 -28.33 -10.55
CA SER A 159 -3.55 -27.91 -11.87
C SER A 159 -2.04 -27.62 -11.89
N LYS A 160 -1.48 -27.66 -13.10
CA LYS A 160 -0.08 -27.28 -13.33
C LYS A 160 0.19 -25.82 -12.93
N SER A 161 -0.77 -24.93 -13.18
CA SER A 161 -0.63 -23.50 -12.89
C SER A 161 -0.66 -23.23 -11.38
N GLU A 162 -1.51 -23.94 -10.63
CA GLU A 162 -1.51 -23.87 -9.16
C GLU A 162 -0.18 -24.38 -8.59
N LYS A 163 0.38 -25.49 -9.10
CA LYS A 163 1.71 -25.96 -8.71
C LYS A 163 2.79 -24.90 -8.96
N ILE A 164 2.77 -24.20 -10.10
CA ILE A 164 3.73 -23.15 -10.40
C ILE A 164 3.62 -22.01 -9.37
N LEU A 165 2.40 -21.64 -8.99
CA LEU A 165 2.16 -20.64 -7.94
C LEU A 165 2.68 -21.10 -6.58
N ALA A 166 2.34 -22.32 -6.17
CA ALA A 166 2.79 -22.91 -4.90
C ALA A 166 4.31 -22.98 -4.80
N ASP A 167 4.97 -23.43 -5.88
CA ASP A 167 6.43 -23.50 -5.95
C ASP A 167 7.07 -22.10 -5.89
N ALA A 168 6.45 -21.08 -6.52
CA ALA A 168 6.90 -19.69 -6.40
C ALA A 168 6.77 -19.18 -4.96
N PHE A 169 5.64 -19.45 -4.28
CA PHE A 169 5.48 -19.10 -2.87
C PHE A 169 6.52 -19.77 -1.97
N PHE A 170 6.80 -21.04 -2.22
CA PHE A 170 7.84 -21.77 -1.49
C PHE A 170 9.23 -21.15 -1.68
N HIS A 171 9.61 -20.78 -2.91
CA HIS A 171 10.89 -20.13 -3.19
C HIS A 171 11.04 -18.78 -2.48
N HIS A 172 9.96 -18.02 -2.36
CA HIS A 172 9.94 -16.75 -1.63
C HIS A 172 9.70 -16.89 -0.12
N GLN A 173 9.62 -18.12 0.40
CA GLN A 173 9.34 -18.41 1.82
C GLN A 173 8.02 -17.79 2.30
N ILE A 174 7.04 -17.68 1.39
CA ILE A 174 5.71 -17.17 1.71
C ILE A 174 4.90 -18.30 2.35
N ILE A 175 4.30 -18.01 3.48
CA ILE A 175 3.42 -18.95 4.17
C ILE A 175 2.04 -18.90 3.53
N TYR A 176 1.55 -20.06 3.09
CA TYR A 176 0.25 -20.19 2.48
C TYR A 176 -0.49 -21.45 2.93
N LEU A 177 -1.80 -21.46 2.70
CA LEU A 177 -2.66 -22.62 2.83
C LEU A 177 -3.39 -22.83 1.50
N TYR A 178 -3.29 -24.02 0.96
CA TYR A 178 -3.95 -24.40 -0.27
C TYR A 178 -5.40 -24.80 -0.02
N GLU A 179 -6.36 -24.19 -0.73
CA GLU A 179 -7.82 -24.40 -0.59
C GLU A 179 -8.31 -24.35 0.86
N CYS A 180 -7.83 -23.39 1.65
CA CYS A 180 -8.29 -23.19 3.02
C CYS A 180 -9.74 -22.67 3.00
N PRO A 181 -10.68 -23.30 3.74
CA PRO A 181 -12.07 -22.85 3.74
C PRO A 181 -12.21 -21.46 4.32
N LEU A 182 -12.76 -20.54 3.55
CA LEU A 182 -13.09 -19.18 3.94
C LEU A 182 -14.61 -19.04 4.14
N ARG A 183 -15.02 -18.68 5.35
CA ARG A 183 -16.43 -18.43 5.65
C ARG A 183 -16.79 -17.00 5.28
N LEU A 184 -17.74 -16.84 4.34
CA LEU A 184 -18.30 -15.56 3.94
C LEU A 184 -19.82 -15.57 4.28
N GLY A 185 -20.18 -15.03 5.46
CA GLY A 185 -21.53 -15.12 5.99
C GLY A 185 -21.97 -16.59 6.18
N ASP A 186 -23.03 -16.99 5.45
CA ASP A 186 -23.54 -18.37 5.50
C ASP A 186 -22.89 -19.31 4.46
N ARG A 187 -21.97 -18.80 3.67
CA ARG A 187 -21.28 -19.58 2.62
C ARG A 187 -19.85 -19.89 3.03
N ILE A 188 -19.36 -21.02 2.55
CA ILE A 188 -17.95 -21.39 2.60
C ILE A 188 -17.45 -21.44 1.18
N ILE A 189 -16.37 -20.70 0.91
CA ILE A 189 -15.64 -20.75 -0.35
C ILE A 189 -14.23 -21.25 -0.10
N TYR A 190 -13.59 -21.69 -1.13
CA TYR A 190 -12.23 -22.23 -1.09
C TYR A 190 -11.38 -21.41 -2.05
N PRO A 191 -10.62 -20.42 -1.57
CA PRO A 191 -9.58 -19.77 -2.36
C PRO A 191 -8.56 -20.79 -2.82
N ASP A 192 -7.97 -20.64 -4.00
CA ASP A 192 -6.90 -21.53 -4.40
C ASP A 192 -5.75 -21.46 -3.39
N PHE A 193 -5.40 -20.24 -2.97
CA PHE A 193 -4.45 -20.04 -1.87
C PHE A 193 -4.90 -18.94 -0.91
N THR A 194 -4.71 -19.18 0.38
CA THR A 194 -4.78 -18.16 1.43
C THR A 194 -3.36 -17.91 1.92
N LEU A 195 -2.89 -16.66 1.80
CA LEU A 195 -1.52 -16.28 2.06
C LEU A 195 -1.44 -15.22 3.16
N ILE A 196 -0.32 -15.20 3.85
CA ILE A 196 -0.05 -14.23 4.90
C ILE A 196 1.20 -13.42 4.57
N ASN A 197 1.07 -12.09 4.56
CA ASN A 197 2.22 -11.21 4.54
C ASN A 197 2.67 -11.00 5.99
N LEU A 198 3.79 -11.60 6.39
CA LEU A 198 4.29 -11.56 7.76
C LEU A 198 4.68 -10.15 8.21
N ARG A 199 5.16 -9.32 7.27
CA ARG A 199 5.60 -7.96 7.55
C ARG A 199 4.44 -7.05 7.95
N THR A 200 3.28 -7.23 7.30
CA THR A 200 2.10 -6.36 7.50
C THR A 200 1.02 -7.00 8.36
N GLY A 201 1.07 -8.31 8.57
CA GLY A 201 0.01 -9.11 9.20
C GLY A 201 -1.24 -9.25 8.33
N LYS A 202 -1.19 -8.84 7.06
CA LYS A 202 -2.33 -8.91 6.15
C LYS A 202 -2.49 -10.32 5.59
N ILE A 203 -3.75 -10.78 5.48
CA ILE A 203 -4.11 -12.02 4.82
C ILE A 203 -4.60 -11.68 3.41
N TYR A 204 -4.13 -12.45 2.44
CA TYR A 204 -4.51 -12.36 1.04
C TYR A 204 -5.11 -13.67 0.56
N TYR A 205 -6.04 -13.57 -0.38
CA TYR A 205 -6.64 -14.68 -1.08
C TYR A 205 -6.18 -14.62 -2.53
N TRP A 206 -5.64 -15.72 -3.05
CA TRP A 206 -5.22 -15.80 -4.44
C TRP A 206 -6.14 -16.76 -5.17
N GLU A 207 -6.69 -16.29 -6.28
CA GLU A 207 -7.47 -17.07 -7.23
C GLU A 207 -6.75 -17.13 -8.57
N HIS A 208 -6.67 -18.32 -9.12
CA HIS A 208 -6.13 -18.52 -10.44
C HIS A 208 -7.22 -19.02 -11.40
N PHE A 209 -7.55 -18.21 -12.39
CA PHE A 209 -8.55 -18.55 -13.40
C PHE A 209 -7.87 -19.10 -14.66
N GLY A 210 -7.79 -20.42 -14.77
CA GLY A 210 -7.01 -21.15 -15.78
C GLY A 210 -7.68 -21.36 -17.13
N ARG A 211 -8.98 -20.98 -17.32
CA ARG A 211 -9.74 -21.23 -18.55
C ARG A 211 -10.57 -20.02 -18.97
N MET A 212 -9.93 -18.85 -19.06
CA MET A 212 -10.63 -17.60 -19.37
C MET A 212 -11.04 -17.47 -20.85
N ASP A 213 -10.83 -18.48 -21.66
CA ASP A 213 -11.39 -18.63 -23.02
C ASP A 213 -12.63 -19.54 -23.08
N ASP A 214 -13.05 -20.13 -21.97
CA ASP A 214 -14.28 -20.91 -21.83
C ASP A 214 -15.43 -20.01 -21.26
N PRO A 215 -16.51 -19.72 -22.03
CA PRO A 215 -17.55 -18.81 -21.61
C PRO A 215 -18.32 -19.23 -20.34
N GLU A 216 -18.51 -20.54 -20.11
CA GLU A 216 -19.18 -21.05 -18.91
C GLU A 216 -18.29 -20.82 -17.68
N TYR A 217 -17.01 -21.16 -17.80
CA TYR A 217 -16.03 -20.95 -16.75
C TYR A 217 -15.85 -19.46 -16.39
N VAL A 218 -15.88 -18.56 -17.38
CA VAL A 218 -15.81 -17.11 -17.15
C VAL A 218 -17.01 -16.63 -16.33
N ASN A 219 -18.23 -17.13 -16.58
CA ASN A 219 -19.39 -16.79 -15.78
C ASN A 219 -19.21 -17.21 -14.31
N ASP A 220 -18.69 -18.41 -14.07
CA ASP A 220 -18.40 -18.91 -12.72
C ASP A 220 -17.32 -18.08 -12.04
N ALA A 221 -16.25 -17.73 -12.76
CA ALA A 221 -15.18 -16.85 -12.27
C ALA A 221 -15.73 -15.48 -11.84
N VAL A 222 -16.59 -14.87 -12.67
CA VAL A 222 -17.25 -13.59 -12.32
C VAL A 222 -18.13 -13.74 -11.07
N GLN A 223 -18.89 -14.84 -10.95
CA GLN A 223 -19.70 -15.07 -9.76
C GLN A 223 -18.84 -15.28 -8.51
N LYS A 224 -17.71 -15.99 -8.64
CA LYS A 224 -16.76 -16.19 -7.54
C LYS A 224 -16.18 -14.84 -7.07
N ILE A 225 -15.71 -13.99 -7.99
CA ILE A 225 -15.21 -12.63 -7.67
C ILE A 225 -16.29 -11.80 -6.98
N ARG A 226 -17.50 -11.74 -7.53
CA ARG A 226 -18.62 -11.01 -6.90
C ARG A 226 -18.99 -11.53 -5.51
N SER A 227 -18.75 -12.82 -5.26
CA SER A 227 -18.95 -13.38 -3.92
C SER A 227 -17.96 -12.80 -2.92
N TYR A 228 -16.69 -12.59 -3.30
CA TYR A 228 -15.70 -11.90 -2.49
C TYR A 228 -16.06 -10.43 -2.25
N GLU A 229 -16.40 -9.69 -3.32
CA GLU A 229 -16.74 -8.27 -3.25
C GLU A 229 -17.93 -7.96 -2.31
N ARG A 230 -18.95 -8.82 -2.28
CA ARG A 230 -20.11 -8.68 -1.36
C ARG A 230 -19.72 -8.68 0.12
N TYR A 231 -18.56 -9.25 0.44
CA TYR A 231 -18.03 -9.33 1.80
C TYR A 231 -16.82 -8.43 2.02
N GLY A 232 -16.59 -7.46 1.12
CA GLY A 232 -15.55 -6.45 1.27
C GLY A 232 -14.14 -6.92 0.90
N ILE A 233 -14.03 -8.04 0.18
CA ILE A 233 -12.76 -8.57 -0.31
C ILE A 233 -12.64 -8.22 -1.80
N TYR A 234 -11.84 -7.22 -2.14
CA TYR A 234 -11.79 -6.66 -3.48
C TYR A 234 -10.53 -7.08 -4.24
N PRO A 235 -10.66 -7.33 -5.60
CA PRO A 235 -9.50 -7.50 -6.46
C PRO A 235 -8.53 -6.32 -6.38
N GLY A 236 -7.24 -6.63 -6.24
CA GLY A 236 -6.21 -5.59 -6.12
C GLY A 236 -6.00 -5.06 -4.70
N GLU A 237 -6.82 -5.47 -3.73
CA GLU A 237 -6.65 -5.22 -2.30
C GLU A 237 -6.27 -6.51 -1.57
N GLN A 238 -7.27 -7.28 -1.09
CA GLN A 238 -7.05 -8.56 -0.42
C GLN A 238 -7.19 -9.76 -1.35
N LEU A 239 -7.84 -9.60 -2.51
CA LEU A 239 -7.99 -10.63 -3.52
C LEU A 239 -6.97 -10.42 -4.64
N ILE A 240 -6.03 -11.34 -4.76
CA ILE A 240 -5.06 -11.41 -5.84
C ILE A 240 -5.63 -12.33 -6.91
N ILE A 241 -5.63 -11.89 -8.16
CA ILE A 241 -6.15 -12.66 -9.27
C ILE A 241 -5.05 -12.85 -10.31
N SER A 242 -4.86 -14.10 -10.73
CA SER A 242 -4.08 -14.46 -11.92
C SER A 242 -4.97 -15.19 -12.90
N MET A 243 -4.70 -15.04 -14.19
CA MET A 243 -5.54 -15.61 -15.25
C MET A 243 -4.69 -16.18 -16.36
N GLU A 244 -5.23 -17.20 -17.02
CA GLU A 244 -4.65 -17.70 -18.26
C GLU A 244 -5.75 -18.18 -19.23
N THR A 245 -5.36 -18.36 -20.46
CA THR A 245 -6.18 -18.95 -21.54
C THR A 245 -5.34 -20.00 -22.27
N SER A 246 -5.95 -20.78 -23.14
CA SER A 246 -5.22 -21.74 -24.00
C SER A 246 -4.14 -21.09 -24.87
N LYS A 247 -4.26 -19.76 -25.15
CA LYS A 247 -3.31 -19.00 -25.99
C LYS A 247 -2.36 -18.12 -25.20
N ILE A 248 -2.72 -17.74 -23.97
CA ILE A 248 -1.95 -16.85 -23.09
C ILE A 248 -1.74 -17.59 -21.76
N PRO A 249 -0.65 -18.36 -21.63
CA PRO A 249 -0.37 -19.11 -20.41
C PRO A 249 0.07 -18.18 -19.26
N LEU A 250 -0.04 -18.68 -18.04
CA LEU A 250 0.46 -18.02 -16.85
C LEU A 250 1.97 -17.75 -16.96
N ALA A 251 2.35 -16.48 -16.88
CA ALA A 251 3.75 -16.08 -16.98
C ALA A 251 4.38 -15.93 -15.59
N VAL A 252 5.50 -16.60 -15.35
CA VAL A 252 6.25 -16.52 -14.07
C VAL A 252 6.58 -15.08 -13.71
N LYS A 253 6.94 -14.24 -14.68
CA LYS A 253 7.24 -12.82 -14.45
C LYS A 253 6.06 -12.03 -13.86
N ASP A 254 4.83 -12.39 -14.22
CA ASP A 254 3.65 -11.73 -13.69
C ASP A 254 3.31 -12.23 -12.27
N ILE A 255 3.59 -13.51 -11.99
CA ILE A 255 3.53 -14.06 -10.62
C ILE A 255 4.51 -13.31 -9.71
N GLU A 256 5.77 -13.19 -10.12
CA GLU A 256 6.81 -12.49 -9.35
C GLU A 256 6.39 -11.04 -9.01
N ARG A 257 5.86 -10.30 -9.99
CA ARG A 257 5.35 -8.93 -9.76
C ARG A 257 4.21 -8.86 -8.73
N LEU A 258 3.31 -9.84 -8.76
CA LEU A 258 2.22 -9.90 -7.79
C LEU A 258 2.74 -10.26 -6.39
N ILE A 259 3.69 -11.18 -6.30
CA ILE A 259 4.37 -11.54 -5.06
C ILE A 259 5.08 -10.32 -4.45
N GLU A 260 5.91 -9.64 -5.24
CA GLU A 260 6.61 -8.41 -4.81
C GLU A 260 5.64 -7.34 -4.32
N LYS A 261 4.54 -7.17 -5.03
CA LYS A 261 3.56 -6.11 -4.70
C LYS A 261 2.78 -6.38 -3.41
N TYR A 262 2.37 -7.63 -3.16
CA TYR A 262 1.40 -7.95 -2.10
C TYR A 262 2.01 -8.69 -0.92
N LEU A 263 3.07 -9.46 -1.14
CA LEU A 263 3.54 -10.44 -0.17
C LEU A 263 4.94 -10.16 0.37
N LEU A 264 5.75 -9.35 -0.32
CA LEU A 264 7.06 -8.88 0.09
C LEU A 264 7.05 -7.37 0.40
#